data_5eceda66038c89ef1630609948b743e0
#
_entry.id   5eceda66038c89ef1630609948b743e0
#
_cell.length_a   1.000
_cell.length_b   1.000
_cell.length_c   1.000
_cell.angle_alpha   90.00
_cell.angle_beta   90.00
_cell.angle_gamma   90.00
#
_symmetry.space_group_name_H-M   'P 1'
#
loop_
_entity.id
_entity.type
_entity.pdbx_description
1 polymer ?
#
loop_
_entity_poly.entity_id
_entity_poly.type
_entity_poly.pdbx_seq_one_letter_code
_entity_poly.pdbx_strand_id
1 'polypeptide(L)'
;MRKGEETVEIDGRKLSLSNLDKPMWKKEGITKSDIIQYYLSVAPRMIPLVRDRPLMLNRYPHGVPGKSFVQKDWPHHPDWVKTAPVRSESLNKTARHIVCNDQATLVWLANMACIEINQFLASAPDVESHDMVLVDLDPHPPAGFEDSLEIAEAVHAALNQMKLRHMIKSSGADGIHFLVPIIPRYSIEIIRRFVLLLGVLLERLAPKMVSTSRNKAERAGKVYIDYFQNGLQKTIAAPFSLRPEPGAPVSFPLAPKDLKRSIQAEDFNLRTVPGLLKRVPDFDTSPDQSLEFAFGELGDHP
;
A
#
# COMPACT_ATOMS: atom_id res chain seq x y z
N MET A 1 32.09 18.79 -5.55
CA MET A 1 30.66 18.68 -5.18
C MET A 1 29.87 19.66 -6.02
N ARG A 2 28.79 19.23 -6.66
CA ARG A 2 27.88 20.16 -7.32
C ARG A 2 27.16 21.00 -6.26
N LYS A 3 26.92 22.27 -6.51
CA LYS A 3 26.22 23.18 -5.58
C LYS A 3 24.85 22.58 -5.23
N GLY A 4 24.60 22.29 -3.94
CA GLY A 4 23.34 21.68 -3.47
C GLY A 4 23.32 20.16 -3.37
N GLU A 5 24.49 19.51 -3.37
CA GLU A 5 24.62 18.07 -3.05
C GLU A 5 25.17 17.90 -1.62
N GLU A 6 24.51 17.07 -0.83
CA GLU A 6 24.94 16.65 0.51
C GLU A 6 25.22 15.16 0.51
N THR A 7 26.31 14.77 1.14
CA THR A 7 26.61 13.34 1.34
C THR A 7 26.26 12.96 2.77
N VAL A 8 25.41 11.96 2.90
CA VAL A 8 25.01 11.37 4.20
C VAL A 8 25.43 9.91 4.25
N GLU A 9 25.60 9.39 5.46
CA GLU A 9 25.83 7.97 5.68
C GLU A 9 24.62 7.35 6.38
N ILE A 10 24.04 6.31 5.78
CA ILE A 10 22.87 5.59 6.27
C ILE A 10 23.15 4.09 6.11
N ASP A 11 23.00 3.32 7.18
CA ASP A 11 23.30 1.87 7.22
C ASP A 11 24.72 1.54 6.68
N GLY A 12 25.72 2.40 6.98
CA GLY A 12 27.09 2.25 6.50
C GLY A 12 27.28 2.55 4.99
N ARG A 13 26.29 3.11 4.32
CA ARG A 13 26.31 3.46 2.89
C ARG A 13 26.32 4.95 2.69
N LYS A 14 27.19 5.42 1.79
CA LYS A 14 27.24 6.84 1.40
C LYS A 14 26.24 7.14 0.31
N LEU A 15 25.33 8.07 0.59
CA LEU A 15 24.31 8.55 -0.34
C LEU A 15 24.58 10.03 -0.66
N SER A 16 24.59 10.36 -1.94
CA SER A 16 24.56 11.76 -2.39
C SER A 16 23.11 12.22 -2.55
N LEU A 17 22.69 13.14 -1.69
CA LEU A 17 21.38 13.77 -1.74
C LEU A 17 21.46 15.07 -2.54
N SER A 18 20.47 15.34 -3.38
CA SER A 18 20.49 16.50 -4.27
C SER A 18 19.16 17.24 -4.29
N ASN A 19 19.21 18.55 -4.56
CA ASN A 19 18.02 19.40 -4.71
C ASN A 19 17.08 19.32 -3.49
N LEU A 20 17.62 19.39 -2.28
CA LEU A 20 16.85 19.20 -1.03
C LEU A 20 15.75 20.25 -0.87
N ASP A 21 16.01 21.50 -1.28
CA ASP A 21 15.05 22.61 -1.20
C ASP A 21 14.01 22.61 -2.33
N LYS A 22 14.05 21.60 -3.21
CA LYS A 22 13.10 21.51 -4.32
C LYS A 22 11.67 21.40 -3.82
N PRO A 23 10.74 22.30 -4.21
CA PRO A 23 9.34 22.18 -3.84
C PRO A 23 8.72 20.93 -4.45
N MET A 24 8.16 20.06 -3.59
CA MET A 24 7.47 18.84 -4.00
C MET A 24 5.96 19.01 -3.92
N TRP A 25 5.43 19.68 -2.89
CA TRP A 25 4.07 20.22 -2.86
C TRP A 25 4.18 21.72 -2.58
N LYS A 26 4.07 22.50 -3.65
CA LYS A 26 4.36 23.93 -3.61
C LYS A 26 3.40 24.70 -2.70
N LYS A 27 2.12 24.35 -2.71
CA LYS A 27 1.10 25.01 -1.88
C LYS A 27 1.30 24.75 -0.39
N GLU A 28 1.66 23.53 -0.04
CA GLU A 28 1.87 23.06 1.33
C GLU A 28 3.28 23.41 1.84
N GLY A 29 4.16 23.93 0.99
CA GLY A 29 5.54 24.24 1.34
C GLY A 29 6.37 22.99 1.66
N ILE A 30 6.00 21.83 1.11
CA ILE A 30 6.72 20.56 1.31
C ILE A 30 7.85 20.47 0.28
N THR A 31 9.07 20.23 0.77
CA THR A 31 10.27 20.09 -0.04
C THR A 31 10.70 18.64 -0.22
N LYS A 32 11.69 18.40 -1.05
CA LYS A 32 12.30 17.08 -1.17
C LYS A 32 12.99 16.63 0.12
N SER A 33 13.56 17.57 0.88
CA SER A 33 14.12 17.29 2.21
C SER A 33 13.05 16.74 3.16
N ASP A 34 11.84 17.32 3.15
CA ASP A 34 10.75 16.88 4.00
C ASP A 34 10.32 15.44 3.67
N ILE A 35 10.29 15.06 2.38
CA ILE A 35 10.00 13.68 1.95
C ILE A 35 11.08 12.72 2.45
N ILE A 36 12.36 13.08 2.32
CA ILE A 36 13.48 12.27 2.78
C ILE A 36 13.39 12.07 4.30
N GLN A 37 13.16 13.13 5.05
CA GLN A 37 13.01 13.07 6.51
C GLN A 37 11.80 12.23 6.93
N TYR A 38 10.69 12.39 6.22
CA TYR A 38 9.49 11.57 6.43
C TYR A 38 9.81 10.09 6.27
N TYR A 39 10.34 9.67 5.10
CA TYR A 39 10.65 8.26 4.87
C TYR A 39 11.71 7.72 5.83
N LEU A 40 12.66 8.52 6.25
CA LEU A 40 13.63 8.15 7.28
C LEU A 40 12.93 7.90 8.63
N SER A 41 11.97 8.75 9.00
CA SER A 41 11.24 8.64 10.27
C SER A 41 10.34 7.39 10.33
N VAL A 42 9.71 7.01 9.21
CA VAL A 42 8.81 5.86 9.13
C VAL A 42 9.53 4.55 8.78
N ALA A 43 10.79 4.61 8.35
CA ALA A 43 11.56 3.46 7.90
C ALA A 43 11.53 2.27 8.87
N PRO A 44 11.72 2.43 10.21
CA PRO A 44 11.69 1.30 11.13
C PRO A 44 10.35 0.54 11.15
N ARG A 45 9.25 1.24 10.81
CA ARG A 45 7.89 0.66 10.76
C ARG A 45 7.52 0.20 9.36
N MET A 46 7.98 0.87 8.31
CA MET A 46 7.65 0.58 6.92
C MET A 46 8.43 -0.61 6.38
N ILE A 47 9.75 -0.66 6.61
CA ILE A 47 10.64 -1.66 6.00
C ILE A 47 10.21 -3.10 6.31
N PRO A 48 9.86 -3.49 7.55
CA PRO A 48 9.37 -4.84 7.84
C PRO A 48 8.14 -5.24 7.01
N LEU A 49 7.28 -4.28 6.67
CA LEU A 49 6.01 -4.50 5.96
C LEU A 49 6.17 -4.64 4.44
N VAL A 50 7.24 -4.06 3.88
CA VAL A 50 7.56 -4.13 2.44
C VAL A 50 8.72 -5.06 2.11
N ARG A 51 9.26 -5.73 3.13
CA ARG A 51 10.44 -6.59 3.00
C ARG A 51 10.23 -7.65 1.93
N ASP A 52 11.25 -7.82 1.08
CA ASP A 52 11.32 -8.78 -0.02
C ASP A 52 10.19 -8.65 -1.08
N ARG A 53 9.41 -7.56 -1.04
CA ARG A 53 8.38 -7.29 -2.06
C ARG A 53 8.93 -6.44 -3.18
N PRO A 54 8.72 -6.83 -4.45
CA PRO A 54 8.98 -5.95 -5.59
C PRO A 54 8.11 -4.70 -5.48
N LEU A 55 8.68 -3.55 -5.83
CA LEU A 55 7.99 -2.27 -5.74
C LEU A 55 7.70 -1.69 -7.13
N MET A 56 6.50 -1.14 -7.30
CA MET A 56 6.17 -0.25 -8.40
C MET A 56 6.18 1.18 -7.87
N LEU A 57 6.98 2.05 -8.48
CA LEU A 57 7.34 3.35 -7.94
C LEU A 57 6.83 4.46 -8.84
N ASN A 58 6.03 5.38 -8.27
CA ASN A 58 5.58 6.56 -8.97
C ASN A 58 6.49 7.73 -8.63
N ARG A 59 7.21 8.22 -9.64
CA ARG A 59 8.18 9.31 -9.51
C ARG A 59 7.59 10.63 -9.96
N TYR A 60 7.90 11.68 -9.19
CA TYR A 60 7.46 13.06 -9.42
C TYR A 60 8.66 14.00 -9.48
N PRO A 61 9.53 13.92 -10.50
CA PRO A 61 10.77 14.70 -10.54
C PRO A 61 10.54 16.22 -10.58
N HIS A 62 9.32 16.65 -10.89
CA HIS A 62 8.94 18.07 -10.92
C HIS A 62 7.98 18.47 -9.80
N GLY A 63 7.78 17.59 -8.78
CA GLY A 63 6.84 17.80 -7.69
C GLY A 63 5.39 17.53 -8.08
N VAL A 64 4.46 17.72 -7.14
CA VAL A 64 3.01 17.52 -7.29
C VAL A 64 2.34 18.89 -7.40
N PRO A 65 1.38 19.10 -8.31
CA PRO A 65 0.80 18.16 -9.28
C PRO A 65 1.54 18.08 -10.63
N GLY A 66 2.84 17.94 -10.63
CA GLY A 66 3.64 17.86 -11.83
C GLY A 66 3.52 16.54 -12.59
N LYS A 67 4.20 16.50 -13.75
CA LYS A 67 4.24 15.30 -14.58
C LYS A 67 4.95 14.17 -13.85
N SER A 68 4.27 13.02 -13.75
CA SER A 68 4.77 11.80 -13.12
C SER A 68 4.97 10.68 -14.12
N PHE A 69 5.68 9.65 -13.69
CA PHE A 69 5.78 8.40 -14.42
C PHE A 69 6.01 7.21 -13.48
N VAL A 70 5.47 6.07 -13.90
CA VAL A 70 5.68 4.79 -13.21
C VAL A 70 7.02 4.21 -13.63
N GLN A 71 7.91 3.94 -12.68
CA GLN A 71 9.16 3.27 -12.95
C GLN A 71 9.11 1.82 -12.45
N LYS A 72 9.09 0.89 -13.41
CA LYS A 72 9.09 -0.56 -13.17
C LYS A 72 10.47 -1.16 -13.31
N ASP A 73 11.28 -0.67 -14.25
CA ASP A 73 12.64 -1.17 -14.53
C ASP A 73 13.69 -0.16 -14.09
N TRP A 74 14.68 -0.64 -13.34
CA TRP A 74 15.76 0.17 -12.78
C TRP A 74 17.12 -0.34 -13.27
N PRO A 75 17.48 -0.09 -14.54
CA PRO A 75 18.74 -0.54 -15.11
C PRO A 75 19.96 0.07 -14.44
N HIS A 76 19.80 1.28 -13.88
CA HIS A 76 20.84 2.00 -13.17
C HIS A 76 20.39 2.26 -11.73
N HIS A 77 20.96 1.53 -10.81
CA HIS A 77 20.79 1.66 -9.37
C HIS A 77 22.14 1.42 -8.68
N PRO A 78 22.35 1.88 -7.43
CA PRO A 78 23.53 1.50 -6.66
C PRO A 78 23.64 -0.01 -6.49
N ASP A 79 24.85 -0.55 -6.50
CA ASP A 79 25.11 -2.01 -6.44
C ASP A 79 24.54 -2.65 -5.17
N TRP A 80 24.37 -1.88 -4.11
CA TRP A 80 23.81 -2.35 -2.85
C TRP A 80 22.27 -2.38 -2.82
N VAL A 81 21.59 -1.80 -3.80
CA VAL A 81 20.13 -1.85 -3.92
C VAL A 81 19.70 -3.19 -4.50
N LYS A 82 18.89 -3.93 -3.75
CA LYS A 82 18.35 -5.20 -4.22
C LYS A 82 17.27 -5.00 -5.29
N THR A 83 17.22 -5.89 -6.24
CA THR A 83 16.16 -5.95 -7.26
C THR A 83 15.60 -7.35 -7.40
N ALA A 84 14.35 -7.44 -7.81
CA ALA A 84 13.69 -8.68 -8.18
C ALA A 84 13.33 -8.65 -9.68
N PRO A 85 13.62 -9.72 -10.44
CA PRO A 85 13.21 -9.82 -11.83
C PRO A 85 11.71 -10.15 -11.91
N VAL A 86 10.96 -9.34 -12.64
CA VAL A 86 9.52 -9.54 -12.89
C VAL A 86 9.26 -9.46 -14.38
N ARG A 87 8.62 -10.47 -14.96
CA ARG A 87 8.20 -10.43 -16.36
C ARG A 87 7.12 -9.36 -16.53
N SER A 88 7.40 -8.33 -17.30
CA SER A 88 6.50 -7.22 -17.57
C SER A 88 5.92 -7.35 -18.98
N GLU A 89 4.62 -7.61 -19.08
CA GLU A 89 3.92 -7.65 -20.37
C GLU A 89 3.95 -6.28 -21.06
N SER A 90 3.70 -5.20 -20.29
CA SER A 90 3.68 -3.83 -20.85
C SER A 90 5.01 -3.36 -21.40
N LEU A 91 6.14 -3.92 -20.91
CA LEU A 91 7.48 -3.63 -21.42
C LEU A 91 7.99 -4.73 -22.35
N ASN A 92 7.27 -5.82 -22.49
CA ASN A 92 7.67 -7.06 -23.22
C ASN A 92 9.08 -7.56 -22.86
N LYS A 93 9.47 -7.40 -21.59
CA LYS A 93 10.77 -7.84 -21.06
C LYS A 93 10.70 -8.16 -19.59
N THR A 94 11.76 -8.75 -19.04
CA THR A 94 11.94 -8.83 -17.58
C THR A 94 12.42 -7.49 -17.06
N ALA A 95 11.66 -6.89 -16.16
CA ALA A 95 11.97 -5.63 -15.49
C ALA A 95 12.61 -5.90 -14.12
N ARG A 96 13.57 -5.06 -13.72
CA ARG A 96 14.24 -5.12 -12.42
C ARG A 96 13.51 -4.20 -11.45
N HIS A 97 12.57 -4.75 -10.70
CA HIS A 97 11.85 -4.02 -9.65
C HIS A 97 12.73 -3.85 -8.42
N ILE A 98 12.74 -2.68 -7.82
CA ILE A 98 13.44 -2.45 -6.54
C ILE A 98 12.77 -3.27 -5.44
N VAL A 99 13.60 -3.81 -4.54
CA VAL A 99 13.21 -4.44 -3.27
C VAL A 99 13.82 -3.60 -2.14
N CYS A 100 12.98 -3.02 -1.29
CA CYS A 100 13.40 -2.09 -0.25
C CYS A 100 13.48 -2.80 1.11
N ASN A 101 14.68 -3.25 1.48
CA ASN A 101 14.92 -4.01 2.72
C ASN A 101 15.70 -3.22 3.79
N ASP A 102 16.09 -1.98 3.52
CA ASP A 102 16.91 -1.14 4.39
C ASP A 102 16.63 0.36 4.23
N GLN A 103 17.04 1.14 5.22
CA GLN A 103 16.82 2.59 5.23
C GLN A 103 17.54 3.31 4.09
N ALA A 104 18.75 2.88 3.75
CA ALA A 104 19.52 3.50 2.68
C ALA A 104 18.78 3.40 1.35
N THR A 105 18.17 2.25 1.04
CA THR A 105 17.32 2.06 -0.15
C THR A 105 16.12 2.99 -0.11
N LEU A 106 15.40 3.08 1.02
CA LEU A 106 14.21 3.92 1.14
C LEU A 106 14.55 5.41 0.96
N VAL A 107 15.63 5.89 1.58
CA VAL A 107 16.11 7.26 1.42
C VAL A 107 16.58 7.54 -0.01
N TRP A 108 17.26 6.58 -0.64
CA TRP A 108 17.64 6.70 -2.04
C TRP A 108 16.40 6.85 -2.94
N LEU A 109 15.35 6.06 -2.72
CA LEU A 109 14.08 6.19 -3.45
C LEU A 109 13.45 7.58 -3.26
N ALA A 110 13.41 8.09 -2.03
CA ALA A 110 12.93 9.43 -1.73
C ALA A 110 13.75 10.50 -2.47
N ASN A 111 15.09 10.36 -2.49
CA ASN A 111 15.98 11.25 -3.24
C ASN A 111 15.75 11.18 -4.75
N MET A 112 15.30 10.05 -5.27
CA MET A 112 14.88 9.87 -6.68
C MET A 112 13.46 10.40 -6.96
N ALA A 113 12.85 11.11 -5.99
CA ALA A 113 11.49 11.62 -6.05
C ALA A 113 10.42 10.53 -6.25
N CYS A 114 10.65 9.34 -5.70
CA CYS A 114 9.62 8.32 -5.57
C CYS A 114 8.69 8.73 -4.43
N ILE A 115 7.56 9.36 -4.76
CA ILE A 115 6.58 9.81 -3.78
C ILE A 115 5.72 8.61 -3.37
N GLU A 116 5.13 7.94 -4.34
CA GLU A 116 4.25 6.83 -4.11
C GLU A 116 4.99 5.50 -4.30
N ILE A 117 5.01 4.71 -3.24
CA ILE A 117 5.63 3.39 -3.19
C ILE A 117 4.51 2.36 -3.15
N ASN A 118 4.39 1.56 -4.22
CA ASN A 118 3.37 0.52 -4.32
C ASN A 118 4.06 -0.85 -4.24
N GLN A 119 3.55 -1.73 -3.36
CA GLN A 119 4.09 -3.08 -3.17
C GLN A 119 3.27 -4.14 -3.90
N PHE A 120 3.92 -5.21 -4.32
CA PHE A 120 3.26 -6.41 -4.80
C PHE A 120 2.60 -7.17 -3.64
N LEU A 121 1.58 -7.98 -3.98
CA LEU A 121 0.94 -8.91 -3.05
C LEU A 121 1.68 -10.27 -2.96
N ALA A 122 2.85 -10.35 -3.55
CA ALA A 122 3.75 -11.48 -3.53
C ALA A 122 5.17 -11.02 -3.16
N SER A 123 5.95 -11.90 -2.54
CA SER A 123 7.35 -11.66 -2.19
C SER A 123 8.30 -12.32 -3.19
N ALA A 124 9.48 -11.74 -3.41
CA ALA A 124 10.54 -12.35 -4.18
C ALA A 124 11.14 -13.57 -3.41
N PRO A 125 11.61 -14.62 -4.11
CA PRO A 125 11.76 -14.67 -5.56
C PRO A 125 10.49 -15.08 -6.33
N ASP A 126 9.46 -15.61 -5.67
CA ASP A 126 8.23 -16.08 -6.34
C ASP A 126 7.18 -14.96 -6.35
N VAL A 127 7.18 -14.17 -7.43
CA VAL A 127 6.28 -13.03 -7.59
C VAL A 127 4.94 -13.39 -8.23
N GLU A 128 4.74 -14.66 -8.56
CA GLU A 128 3.49 -15.16 -9.15
C GLU A 128 2.57 -15.79 -8.11
N SER A 129 3.12 -16.27 -7.00
CA SER A 129 2.37 -16.82 -5.88
C SER A 129 2.12 -15.74 -4.83
N HIS A 130 0.88 -15.30 -4.69
CA HIS A 130 0.52 -14.33 -3.67
C HIS A 130 0.68 -14.93 -2.27
N ASP A 131 1.38 -14.23 -1.40
CA ASP A 131 1.52 -14.48 0.03
C ASP A 131 0.65 -13.52 0.86
N MET A 132 -0.19 -12.74 0.19
CA MET A 132 -1.08 -11.75 0.80
C MET A 132 -2.36 -11.60 -0.01
N VAL A 133 -3.50 -11.64 0.70
CA VAL A 133 -4.80 -11.25 0.17
C VAL A 133 -5.04 -9.78 0.49
N LEU A 134 -5.59 -9.05 -0.47
CA LEU A 134 -6.07 -7.70 -0.30
C LEU A 134 -7.61 -7.68 -0.29
N VAL A 135 -8.21 -7.18 0.79
CA VAL A 135 -9.61 -6.73 0.75
C VAL A 135 -9.57 -5.21 0.60
N ASP A 136 -9.96 -4.75 -0.57
CA ASP A 136 -9.91 -3.34 -0.99
C ASP A 136 -11.32 -2.74 -0.94
N LEU A 137 -11.52 -1.78 -0.03
CA LEU A 137 -12.75 -1.03 0.15
C LEU A 137 -12.62 0.29 -0.58
N ASP A 138 -13.28 0.43 -1.72
CA ASP A 138 -13.21 1.58 -2.63
C ASP A 138 -14.56 2.30 -2.66
N PRO A 139 -14.73 3.43 -1.91
CA PRO A 139 -15.98 4.16 -1.89
C PRO A 139 -16.21 4.91 -3.20
N HIS A 140 -17.44 4.86 -3.70
CA HIS A 140 -17.86 5.60 -4.89
C HIS A 140 -18.80 6.75 -4.50
N PRO A 141 -18.53 7.99 -4.94
CA PRO A 141 -19.32 9.15 -4.56
C PRO A 141 -20.85 8.95 -4.73
N PRO A 142 -21.65 9.44 -3.77
CA PRO A 142 -21.29 10.29 -2.62
C PRO A 142 -20.73 9.54 -1.40
N ALA A 143 -20.56 8.21 -1.41
CA ALA A 143 -19.87 7.50 -0.33
C ALA A 143 -18.41 7.97 -0.23
N GLY A 144 -17.88 8.00 0.98
CA GLY A 144 -16.53 8.48 1.28
C GLY A 144 -15.82 7.66 2.37
N PHE A 145 -14.86 8.31 3.04
CA PHE A 145 -14.03 7.66 4.03
C PHE A 145 -14.81 7.12 5.23
N GLU A 146 -15.84 7.84 5.69
CA GLU A 146 -16.70 7.41 6.83
C GLU A 146 -17.46 6.13 6.48
N ASP A 147 -18.01 6.04 5.26
CA ASP A 147 -18.70 4.82 4.79
C ASP A 147 -17.71 3.65 4.72
N SER A 148 -16.48 3.92 4.27
CA SER A 148 -15.41 2.91 4.24
C SER A 148 -15.04 2.42 5.63
N LEU A 149 -15.01 3.30 6.65
CA LEU A 149 -14.75 2.92 8.05
C LEU A 149 -15.88 2.02 8.61
N GLU A 150 -17.14 2.34 8.33
CA GLU A 150 -18.28 1.52 8.78
C GLU A 150 -18.22 0.11 8.18
N ILE A 151 -17.96 -0.01 6.88
CA ILE A 151 -17.80 -1.32 6.25
C ILE A 151 -16.52 -2.03 6.74
N ALA A 152 -15.46 -1.29 7.03
CA ALA A 152 -14.22 -1.86 7.59
C ALA A 152 -14.44 -2.52 8.96
N GLU A 153 -15.35 -2.01 9.81
CA GLU A 153 -15.73 -2.70 11.06
C GLU A 153 -16.32 -4.08 10.77
N ALA A 154 -17.22 -4.18 9.79
CA ALA A 154 -17.83 -5.46 9.41
C ALA A 154 -16.81 -6.44 8.81
N VAL A 155 -15.89 -5.95 7.94
CA VAL A 155 -14.79 -6.75 7.41
C VAL A 155 -13.88 -7.25 8.54
N HIS A 156 -13.50 -6.38 9.48
CA HIS A 156 -12.68 -6.75 10.63
C HIS A 156 -13.34 -7.85 11.47
N ALA A 157 -14.64 -7.73 11.77
CA ALA A 157 -15.40 -8.71 12.49
C ALA A 157 -15.45 -10.07 11.74
N ALA A 158 -15.72 -10.06 10.44
CA ALA A 158 -15.77 -11.25 9.61
C ALA A 158 -14.41 -11.97 9.55
N LEU A 159 -13.32 -11.24 9.30
CA LEU A 159 -11.97 -11.82 9.25
C LEU A 159 -11.56 -12.41 10.62
N ASN A 160 -11.94 -11.78 11.73
CA ASN A 160 -11.71 -12.33 13.08
C ASN A 160 -12.51 -13.62 13.31
N GLN A 161 -13.78 -13.69 12.90
CA GLN A 161 -14.57 -14.92 12.96
C GLN A 161 -13.94 -16.04 12.14
N MET A 162 -13.40 -15.71 10.98
CA MET A 162 -12.64 -16.61 10.10
C MET A 162 -11.24 -16.94 10.64
N LYS A 163 -10.85 -16.41 11.82
CA LYS A 163 -9.53 -16.58 12.45
C LYS A 163 -8.37 -16.13 11.57
N LEU A 164 -8.59 -15.15 10.71
CA LEU A 164 -7.57 -14.57 9.83
C LEU A 164 -6.96 -13.32 10.46
N ARG A 165 -5.67 -13.40 10.76
CA ARG A 165 -4.83 -12.28 11.14
C ARG A 165 -4.72 -11.31 9.97
N HIS A 166 -4.86 -10.01 10.19
CA HIS A 166 -4.85 -9.01 9.13
C HIS A 166 -4.39 -7.64 9.62
N MET A 167 -3.80 -6.88 8.72
CA MET A 167 -3.49 -5.47 8.90
C MET A 167 -4.61 -4.62 8.29
N ILE A 168 -5.02 -3.57 8.98
CA ILE A 168 -5.93 -2.55 8.49
C ILE A 168 -5.13 -1.29 8.18
N LYS A 169 -5.39 -0.62 7.06
CA LYS A 169 -4.79 0.68 6.75
C LYS A 169 -5.69 1.54 5.89
N SER A 170 -5.54 2.87 5.98
CA SER A 170 -6.12 3.77 4.98
C SER A 170 -5.44 3.58 3.61
N SER A 171 -6.12 3.85 2.53
CA SER A 171 -5.50 3.89 1.20
C SER A 171 -4.58 5.09 1.02
N GLY A 172 -4.72 6.12 1.88
CA GLY A 172 -4.17 7.46 1.70
C GLY A 172 -5.06 8.34 0.81
N ALA A 173 -6.30 7.89 0.60
CA ALA A 173 -7.46 8.57 0.04
C ALA A 173 -8.68 8.05 0.84
N ASP A 174 -9.86 7.95 0.23
CA ASP A 174 -11.10 7.60 0.92
C ASP A 174 -11.29 6.09 1.21
N GLY A 175 -10.43 5.23 0.69
CA GLY A 175 -10.55 3.78 0.83
C GLY A 175 -9.84 3.21 2.06
N ILE A 176 -10.21 1.97 2.42
CA ILE A 176 -9.58 1.17 3.49
C ILE A 176 -9.13 -0.16 2.90
N HIS A 177 -7.93 -0.59 3.26
CA HIS A 177 -7.35 -1.84 2.83
C HIS A 177 -7.14 -2.80 4.00
N PHE A 178 -7.47 -4.07 3.78
CA PHE A 178 -7.08 -5.16 4.67
C PHE A 178 -6.04 -6.01 3.96
N LEU A 179 -4.89 -6.21 4.60
CA LEU A 179 -3.83 -7.08 4.13
C LEU A 179 -3.82 -8.34 4.99
N VAL A 180 -4.13 -9.48 4.39
CA VAL A 180 -4.23 -10.78 5.07
C VAL A 180 -3.08 -11.66 4.59
N PRO A 181 -2.04 -11.91 5.43
CA PRO A 181 -0.96 -12.84 5.08
C PRO A 181 -1.50 -14.25 4.91
N ILE A 182 -1.09 -14.95 3.86
CA ILE A 182 -1.52 -16.32 3.56
C ILE A 182 -0.36 -17.19 3.08
N ILE A 183 -0.48 -18.49 3.24
CA ILE A 183 0.44 -19.45 2.61
C ILE A 183 0.39 -19.26 1.09
N PRO A 184 1.55 -19.11 0.38
CA PRO A 184 1.58 -18.83 -1.06
C PRO A 184 1.34 -20.09 -1.91
N ARG A 185 0.14 -20.69 -1.77
CA ARG A 185 -0.25 -21.90 -2.50
C ARG A 185 -1.55 -21.76 -3.28
N TYR A 186 -2.25 -20.65 -3.09
CA TYR A 186 -3.55 -20.43 -3.72
C TYR A 186 -3.40 -19.74 -5.07
N SER A 187 -4.16 -20.20 -6.07
CA SER A 187 -4.22 -19.49 -7.34
C SER A 187 -4.89 -18.11 -7.18
N ILE A 188 -4.63 -17.21 -8.11
CA ILE A 188 -5.24 -15.88 -8.13
C ILE A 188 -6.78 -15.98 -8.17
N GLU A 189 -7.32 -16.99 -8.86
CA GLU A 189 -8.76 -17.25 -8.95
C GLU A 189 -9.35 -17.60 -7.59
N ILE A 190 -8.66 -18.44 -6.82
CA ILE A 190 -9.08 -18.82 -5.46
C ILE A 190 -9.07 -17.59 -4.55
N ILE A 191 -8.00 -16.80 -4.59
CA ILE A 191 -7.89 -15.57 -3.79
C ILE A 191 -9.01 -14.58 -4.14
N ARG A 192 -9.24 -14.34 -5.43
CA ARG A 192 -10.34 -13.47 -5.90
C ARG A 192 -11.71 -13.98 -5.47
N ARG A 193 -11.92 -15.29 -5.55
CA ARG A 193 -13.16 -15.94 -5.13
C ARG A 193 -13.40 -15.74 -3.64
N PHE A 194 -12.37 -15.89 -2.80
CA PHE A 194 -12.45 -15.62 -1.37
C PHE A 194 -12.92 -14.19 -1.10
N VAL A 195 -12.27 -13.18 -1.70
CA VAL A 195 -12.64 -11.77 -1.51
C VAL A 195 -14.03 -11.46 -2.08
N LEU A 196 -14.40 -12.08 -3.21
CA LEU A 196 -15.75 -11.94 -3.77
C LEU A 196 -16.82 -12.51 -2.85
N LEU A 197 -16.62 -13.70 -2.27
CA LEU A 197 -17.56 -14.33 -1.34
C LEU A 197 -17.72 -13.50 -0.06
N LEU A 198 -16.62 -12.99 0.49
CA LEU A 198 -16.66 -12.03 1.60
C LEU A 198 -17.46 -10.78 1.21
N GLY A 199 -17.20 -10.23 0.02
CA GLY A 199 -17.93 -9.08 -0.50
C GLY A 199 -19.43 -9.34 -0.67
N VAL A 200 -19.81 -10.51 -1.20
CA VAL A 200 -21.23 -10.91 -1.35
C VAL A 200 -21.91 -11.07 0.01
N LEU A 201 -21.22 -11.62 1.02
CA LEU A 201 -21.73 -11.68 2.39
C LEU A 201 -22.03 -10.27 2.91
N LEU A 202 -21.08 -9.34 2.77
CA LEU A 202 -21.23 -7.95 3.22
C LEU A 202 -22.33 -7.21 2.45
N GLU A 203 -22.44 -7.43 1.13
CA GLU A 203 -23.49 -6.84 0.30
C GLU A 203 -24.89 -7.33 0.70
N ARG A 204 -25.03 -8.61 1.12
CA ARG A 204 -26.28 -9.14 1.68
C ARG A 204 -26.65 -8.49 3.02
N LEU A 205 -25.65 -8.24 3.87
CA LEU A 205 -25.84 -7.61 5.17
C LEU A 205 -26.14 -6.10 5.05
N ALA A 206 -25.51 -5.41 4.12
CA ALA A 206 -25.60 -3.98 3.91
C ALA A 206 -25.79 -3.62 2.41
N PRO A 207 -26.92 -4.01 1.76
CA PRO A 207 -27.09 -3.88 0.31
C PRO A 207 -27.14 -2.43 -0.19
N LYS A 208 -27.41 -1.47 0.70
CA LYS A 208 -27.40 -0.04 0.36
C LYS A 208 -26.00 0.59 0.46
N MET A 209 -25.06 -0.06 1.14
CA MET A 209 -23.74 0.48 1.43
C MET A 209 -22.61 -0.25 0.70
N VAL A 210 -22.80 -1.52 0.36
CA VAL A 210 -21.78 -2.36 -0.27
C VAL A 210 -22.17 -2.74 -1.69
N SER A 211 -21.19 -2.86 -2.56
CA SER A 211 -21.35 -3.44 -3.90
C SER A 211 -20.16 -4.33 -4.26
N THR A 212 -20.43 -5.47 -4.90
CA THR A 212 -19.44 -6.32 -5.59
C THR A 212 -19.52 -6.19 -7.11
N SER A 213 -20.44 -5.36 -7.61
CA SER A 213 -20.69 -5.21 -9.03
C SER A 213 -19.54 -4.52 -9.76
N ARG A 214 -19.18 -5.05 -10.92
CA ARG A 214 -18.22 -4.40 -11.85
C ARG A 214 -18.82 -3.21 -12.60
N ASN A 215 -20.14 -3.11 -12.65
CA ASN A 215 -20.82 -1.97 -13.27
C ASN A 215 -20.69 -0.73 -12.38
N LYS A 216 -19.99 0.29 -12.86
CA LYS A 216 -19.76 1.53 -12.10
C LYS A 216 -21.06 2.24 -11.71
N ALA A 217 -22.11 2.16 -12.52
CA ALA A 217 -23.40 2.78 -12.20
C ALA A 217 -24.06 2.16 -10.95
N GLU A 218 -23.79 0.89 -10.65
CA GLU A 218 -24.34 0.18 -9.49
C GLU A 218 -23.54 0.43 -8.21
N ARG A 219 -22.38 1.11 -8.29
CA ARG A 219 -21.50 1.45 -7.17
C ARG A 219 -21.81 2.83 -6.60
N ALA A 220 -22.57 3.68 -7.26
CA ALA A 220 -22.84 5.06 -6.81
C ALA A 220 -23.39 5.07 -5.37
N GLY A 221 -22.74 5.82 -4.47
CA GLY A 221 -23.07 5.88 -3.06
C GLY A 221 -22.77 4.63 -2.25
N LYS A 222 -21.91 3.74 -2.74
CA LYS A 222 -21.54 2.48 -2.07
C LYS A 222 -20.03 2.31 -1.96
N VAL A 223 -19.60 1.49 -1.03
CA VAL A 223 -18.24 0.97 -0.93
C VAL A 223 -18.13 -0.27 -1.80
N TYR A 224 -17.31 -0.20 -2.84
CA TYR A 224 -17.03 -1.32 -3.73
C TYR A 224 -15.94 -2.21 -3.13
N ILE A 225 -16.20 -3.51 -3.09
CA ILE A 225 -15.19 -4.50 -2.71
C ILE A 225 -14.45 -4.93 -3.97
N ASP A 226 -13.24 -4.34 -4.21
CA ASP A 226 -12.46 -4.64 -5.43
C ASP A 226 -11.66 -5.94 -5.29
N TYR A 227 -12.33 -7.06 -5.54
CA TYR A 227 -11.68 -8.37 -5.56
C TYR A 227 -10.73 -8.57 -6.75
N PHE A 228 -10.86 -7.80 -7.83
CA PHE A 228 -9.94 -7.83 -8.97
C PHE A 228 -8.57 -7.22 -8.69
N GLN A 229 -8.46 -6.44 -7.60
CA GLN A 229 -7.16 -5.92 -7.18
C GLN A 229 -6.20 -7.03 -6.75
N ASN A 230 -6.72 -8.21 -6.40
CA ASN A 230 -5.94 -9.44 -6.24
C ASN A 230 -5.62 -10.06 -7.60
N GLY A 231 -4.82 -9.39 -8.40
CA GLY A 231 -4.39 -9.86 -9.73
C GLY A 231 -2.89 -10.01 -9.83
N LEU A 232 -2.44 -10.85 -10.75
CA LEU A 232 -1.02 -10.98 -11.03
C LEU A 232 -0.42 -9.59 -11.36
N GLN A 233 0.71 -9.26 -10.72
CA GLN A 233 1.40 -7.97 -10.85
C GLN A 233 0.57 -6.73 -10.48
N LYS A 234 -0.57 -6.91 -9.83
CA LYS A 234 -1.26 -5.80 -9.20
C LYS A 234 -0.49 -5.36 -7.95
N THR A 235 -0.56 -4.07 -7.69
CA THR A 235 0.14 -3.46 -6.56
C THR A 235 -0.81 -2.59 -5.75
N ILE A 236 -0.47 -2.37 -4.52
CA ILE A 236 -1.20 -1.52 -3.60
C ILE A 236 -0.24 -0.52 -2.94
N ALA A 237 -0.72 0.68 -2.65
CA ALA A 237 0.08 1.63 -1.89
C ALA A 237 0.60 0.95 -0.61
N ALA A 238 1.92 0.91 -0.44
CA ALA A 238 2.53 0.29 0.72
C ALA A 238 2.11 1.01 2.01
N PRO A 239 2.05 0.32 3.15
CA PRO A 239 1.90 0.99 4.44
C PRO A 239 2.95 2.09 4.59
N PHE A 240 2.56 3.27 5.05
CA PHE A 240 3.36 4.49 5.15
C PHE A 240 3.78 5.14 3.82
N SER A 241 3.32 4.64 2.67
CA SER A 241 3.55 5.33 1.40
C SER A 241 2.83 6.67 1.37
N LEU A 242 3.53 7.71 0.92
CA LEU A 242 2.89 8.97 0.54
C LEU A 242 2.01 8.78 -0.69
N ARG A 243 1.00 9.63 -0.81
CA ARG A 243 0.16 9.72 -2.01
C ARG A 243 0.35 11.09 -2.65
N PRO A 244 0.30 11.18 -3.99
CA PRO A 244 0.55 12.43 -4.71
C PRO A 244 -0.67 13.37 -4.76
N GLU A 245 -1.42 13.40 -3.66
CA GLU A 245 -2.62 14.22 -3.50
C GLU A 245 -2.32 15.49 -2.68
N PRO A 246 -3.18 16.52 -2.71
CA PRO A 246 -3.06 17.68 -1.84
C PRO A 246 -2.90 17.28 -0.36
N GLY A 247 -2.03 17.98 0.37
CA GLY A 247 -1.76 17.67 1.78
C GLY A 247 -0.74 16.55 2.00
N ALA A 248 -0.23 15.91 0.94
CA ALA A 248 0.69 14.77 1.03
C ALA A 248 0.18 13.66 1.96
N PRO A 249 -1.02 13.10 1.73
CA PRO A 249 -1.59 12.07 2.58
C PRO A 249 -0.78 10.78 2.53
N VAL A 250 -1.00 9.94 3.54
CA VAL A 250 -0.26 8.71 3.79
C VAL A 250 -1.21 7.52 3.83
N SER A 251 -0.82 6.43 3.20
CA SER A 251 -1.45 5.12 3.40
C SER A 251 -1.07 4.59 4.79
N PHE A 252 -1.89 4.93 5.81
CA PHE A 252 -1.54 4.78 7.22
C PHE A 252 -2.16 3.53 7.85
N PRO A 253 -1.35 2.70 8.55
CA PRO A 253 -1.88 1.57 9.31
C PRO A 253 -2.77 2.02 10.48
N LEU A 254 -3.95 1.41 10.59
CA LEU A 254 -4.96 1.69 11.58
C LEU A 254 -5.04 0.57 12.64
N ALA A 255 -5.26 0.93 13.89
CA ALA A 255 -5.65 -0.03 14.90
C ALA A 255 -7.17 -0.31 14.80
N PRO A 256 -7.66 -1.51 15.17
CA PRO A 256 -9.11 -1.80 15.15
C PRO A 256 -9.98 -0.77 15.88
N LYS A 257 -9.48 -0.22 16.98
CA LYS A 257 -10.15 0.86 17.74
C LYS A 257 -10.30 2.17 16.95
N ASP A 258 -9.47 2.39 15.94
CA ASP A 258 -9.52 3.63 15.14
C ASP A 258 -10.70 3.60 14.16
N LEU A 259 -11.22 2.42 13.79
CA LEU A 259 -12.40 2.27 12.93
C LEU A 259 -13.65 2.91 13.54
N LYS A 260 -13.73 2.93 14.89
CA LYS A 260 -14.85 3.51 15.66
C LYS A 260 -14.67 4.98 16.02
N ARG A 261 -13.64 5.63 15.50
CA ARG A 261 -13.34 7.02 15.80
C ARG A 261 -13.80 7.92 14.68
N SER A 262 -14.13 9.15 15.03
CA SER A 262 -14.27 10.22 14.05
C SER A 262 -12.89 10.64 13.59
N ILE A 263 -12.33 9.91 12.61
CA ILE A 263 -11.07 10.21 11.93
C ILE A 263 -11.36 10.50 10.46
N GLN A 264 -10.50 11.34 9.88
CA GLN A 264 -10.58 11.70 8.46
C GLN A 264 -9.33 11.20 7.74
N ALA A 265 -9.43 11.00 6.43
CA ALA A 265 -8.26 10.57 5.63
C ALA A 265 -7.11 11.58 5.72
N GLU A 266 -7.42 12.88 5.80
CA GLU A 266 -6.48 14.00 5.90
C GLU A 266 -5.71 14.05 7.22
N ASP A 267 -6.18 13.37 8.28
CA ASP A 267 -5.47 13.27 9.56
C ASP A 267 -4.12 12.56 9.39
N PHE A 268 -3.98 11.73 8.36
CA PHE A 268 -2.79 10.95 8.07
C PHE A 268 -2.02 11.54 6.90
N ASN A 269 -1.08 12.43 7.20
CA ASN A 269 -0.27 13.10 6.20
C ASN A 269 1.21 13.13 6.59
N LEU A 270 2.07 13.61 5.69
CA LEU A 270 3.52 13.68 5.88
C LEU A 270 3.93 14.33 7.22
N ARG A 271 3.16 15.33 7.71
CA ARG A 271 3.51 16.08 8.93
C ARG A 271 3.02 15.42 10.20
N THR A 272 1.85 14.77 10.15
CA THR A 272 1.20 14.20 11.34
C THR A 272 1.68 12.78 11.65
N VAL A 273 1.93 11.96 10.62
CA VAL A 273 2.25 10.53 10.77
C VAL A 273 3.49 10.27 11.62
N PRO A 274 4.60 11.03 11.54
CA PRO A 274 5.74 10.81 12.43
C PRO A 274 5.40 10.85 13.93
N GLY A 275 4.47 11.71 14.33
CA GLY A 275 3.96 11.80 15.71
C GLY A 275 3.03 10.65 16.11
N LEU A 276 2.49 9.91 15.14
CA LEU A 276 1.52 8.83 15.36
C LEU A 276 2.17 7.43 15.40
N LEU A 277 3.45 7.28 15.07
CA LEU A 277 4.12 5.98 14.93
C LEU A 277 4.01 5.07 16.17
N LYS A 278 3.99 5.65 17.37
CA LYS A 278 3.83 4.90 18.63
C LYS A 278 2.42 4.30 18.81
N ARG A 279 1.43 4.77 18.04
CA ARG A 279 0.03 4.28 18.09
C ARG A 279 -0.21 3.13 17.13
N VAL A 280 0.68 2.97 16.16
CA VAL A 280 0.57 1.90 15.16
C VAL A 280 0.85 0.56 15.84
N PRO A 281 -0.06 -0.42 15.77
CA PRO A 281 0.19 -1.75 16.31
C PRO A 281 1.32 -2.45 15.55
N ASP A 282 1.93 -3.43 16.19
CA ASP A 282 2.81 -4.37 15.49
C ASP A 282 1.96 -5.35 14.69
N PHE A 283 2.36 -5.61 13.46
CA PHE A 283 1.68 -6.53 12.56
C PHE A 283 2.61 -7.71 12.27
N ASP A 284 2.07 -8.90 12.51
CA ASP A 284 2.70 -10.13 12.06
C ASP A 284 2.28 -10.39 10.60
N THR A 285 3.23 -10.25 9.70
CA THR A 285 3.05 -10.45 8.26
C THR A 285 3.49 -11.82 7.78
N SER A 286 3.76 -12.76 8.71
CA SER A 286 4.16 -14.13 8.37
C SER A 286 3.12 -14.80 7.47
N PRO A 287 3.50 -15.35 6.31
CA PRO A 287 2.58 -15.94 5.34
C PRO A 287 2.27 -17.41 5.69
N ASP A 288 1.64 -17.64 6.85
CA ASP A 288 1.42 -18.97 7.45
C ASP A 288 -0.07 -19.34 7.60
N GLN A 289 -0.99 -18.47 7.19
CA GLN A 289 -2.42 -18.70 7.33
C GLN A 289 -3.02 -19.41 6.12
N SER A 290 -3.90 -20.36 6.39
CA SER A 290 -4.69 -21.08 5.40
C SER A 290 -6.06 -20.43 5.23
N LEU A 291 -6.64 -20.50 4.04
CA LEU A 291 -7.98 -19.99 3.74
C LEU A 291 -9.07 -21.05 3.90
N GLU A 292 -8.73 -22.34 4.16
CA GLU A 292 -9.72 -23.43 4.20
C GLU A 292 -10.83 -23.20 5.23
N PHE A 293 -10.46 -22.81 6.45
CA PHE A 293 -11.45 -22.51 7.49
C PHE A 293 -12.34 -21.33 7.09
N ALA A 294 -11.75 -20.30 6.52
CA ALA A 294 -12.47 -19.11 6.08
C ALA A 294 -13.44 -19.41 4.93
N PHE A 295 -13.07 -20.28 3.99
CA PHE A 295 -13.99 -20.75 2.95
C PHE A 295 -15.16 -21.54 3.56
N GLY A 296 -14.90 -22.41 4.56
CA GLY A 296 -15.95 -23.12 5.28
C GLY A 296 -16.97 -22.18 5.94
N GLU A 297 -16.51 -21.10 6.58
CA GLU A 297 -17.37 -20.05 7.16
C GLU A 297 -18.21 -19.32 6.09
N LEU A 298 -17.72 -19.23 4.87
CA LEU A 298 -18.42 -18.64 3.72
C LEU A 298 -19.35 -19.66 3.00
N GLY A 299 -19.38 -20.91 3.45
CA GLY A 299 -20.19 -21.98 2.85
C GLY A 299 -19.62 -22.49 1.51
N ASP A 300 -18.30 -22.44 1.35
CA ASP A 300 -17.59 -22.83 0.13
C ASP A 300 -16.28 -23.59 0.43
N HIS A 301 -15.55 -23.99 -0.61
CA HIS A 301 -14.27 -24.69 -0.53
C HIS A 301 -13.26 -24.02 -1.48
N PRO A 302 -11.94 -23.97 -1.13
CA PRO A 302 -10.91 -23.41 -1.98
C PRO A 302 -10.63 -24.21 -3.26
#